data_57b056b71c5cfa4ca75b646ed009a48a
#
_entry.id   57b056b71c5cfa4ca75b646ed009a48a
#
_cell.length_a   1.000
_cell.length_b   1.000
_cell.length_c   1.000
_cell.angle_alpha   90.00
_cell.angle_beta   90.00
_cell.angle_gamma   90.00
#
_symmetry.space_group_name_H-M   'P 1'
#
loop_
_entity.id
_entity.type
_entity.pdbx_description
1 polymer ?
#
loop_
_entity_poly.entity_id
_entity_poly.type
_entity_poly.pdbx_seq_one_letter_code
_entity_poly.pdbx_strand_id
1 'polypeptide(L)'
;MERIDNVNRDRILWCCQDQGITVDELASETDVAPATIQKFLAGEGGFTFNQIKKIADYFGRGVLFFLEPGQVQPEAVHTFQFRTLANSKPELSPKLRALIERVEYQRDVYLALLEDIDAEDRPTFTPPDVAGRSPEEAAAAARRWLNLGLQNSFDSYRQAIEAKGVLVFRSNGYAGRWQIAKENPILGFSIYDERCPVIVVKKQDFPARQSFTLAHELGHVLLHRTSWIDDERDFDSHEVGEQQANAFAGFFLVPDEVLTMVDDRARPADVAAYEGWLDLPRRRSGASTEAILRRLLGVGRLSQEDYGAYRQWRQAVQVPADDSGNRQYRYREPRHIFGDRYVRTVLGSLEAGKITLARASTYLDSLKIRDLRQLEQFYAGH
;
A
#
# COMPACT_ATOMS: atom_id res chain seq x y z
N MET A 1 19.42 36.14 -7.34
CA MET A 1 18.25 35.29 -7.66
C MET A 1 17.01 36.03 -7.20
N GLU A 2 16.06 36.16 -8.07
CA GLU A 2 14.78 36.79 -7.78
C GLU A 2 14.03 36.01 -6.70
N ARG A 3 13.45 36.73 -5.73
CA ARG A 3 12.69 36.11 -4.64
C ARG A 3 11.20 36.29 -4.90
N ILE A 4 10.42 35.32 -4.49
CA ILE A 4 8.96 35.34 -4.54
C ILE A 4 8.47 35.88 -3.19
N ASP A 5 7.92 37.07 -3.18
CA ASP A 5 7.53 37.75 -1.94
C ASP A 5 6.08 37.45 -1.53
N ASN A 6 5.25 36.94 -2.43
CA ASN A 6 3.84 36.63 -2.18
C ASN A 6 3.58 35.19 -1.71
N VAL A 7 4.58 34.51 -1.14
CA VAL A 7 4.38 33.19 -0.54
C VAL A 7 3.57 33.36 0.75
N ASN A 8 2.52 32.53 0.89
CA ASN A 8 1.65 32.57 2.04
C ASN A 8 2.28 31.81 3.23
N ARG A 9 2.67 32.55 4.25
CA ARG A 9 3.31 32.02 5.46
C ARG A 9 2.41 31.05 6.22
N ASP A 10 1.12 31.38 6.33
CA ASP A 10 0.18 30.58 7.11
C ASP A 10 -0.03 29.20 6.49
N ARG A 11 0.10 29.07 5.16
CA ARG A 11 0.03 27.78 4.46
C ARG A 11 1.26 26.91 4.72
N ILE A 12 2.45 27.50 4.86
CA ILE A 12 3.65 26.74 5.27
C ILE A 12 3.51 26.25 6.71
N LEU A 13 3.10 27.13 7.62
CA LEU A 13 2.87 26.78 9.02
C LEU A 13 1.76 25.74 9.17
N TRP A 14 0.68 25.89 8.42
CA TRP A 14 -0.40 24.91 8.38
C TRP A 14 0.11 23.52 7.92
N CYS A 15 0.92 23.46 6.85
CA CYS A 15 1.50 22.20 6.39
C CYS A 15 2.43 21.57 7.45
N CYS A 16 3.22 22.38 8.16
CA CYS A 16 4.05 21.90 9.27
C CYS A 16 3.18 21.30 10.38
N GLN A 17 2.12 22.00 10.77
CA GLN A 17 1.19 21.55 11.81
C GLN A 17 0.42 20.30 11.38
N ASP A 18 -0.10 20.27 10.15
CA ASP A 18 -0.84 19.17 9.56
C ASP A 18 -0.01 17.88 9.51
N GLN A 19 1.27 18.02 9.17
CA GLN A 19 2.20 16.89 9.13
C GLN A 19 2.93 16.62 10.44
N GLY A 20 2.70 17.43 11.49
CA GLY A 20 3.31 17.24 12.82
C GLY A 20 4.83 17.42 12.82
N ILE A 21 5.38 18.31 11.96
CA ILE A 21 6.81 18.62 11.89
C ILE A 21 7.11 20.02 12.39
N THR A 22 8.32 20.18 12.88
CA THR A 22 8.87 21.51 13.24
C THR A 22 9.44 22.23 12.01
N VAL A 23 9.62 23.53 12.14
CA VAL A 23 10.28 24.36 11.09
C VAL A 23 11.74 23.94 10.88
N ASP A 24 12.42 23.49 11.93
CA ASP A 24 13.81 23.02 11.84
C ASP A 24 13.90 21.67 11.10
N GLU A 25 12.96 20.78 11.31
CA GLU A 25 12.82 19.54 10.53
C GLU A 25 12.51 19.84 9.06
N LEU A 26 11.61 20.78 8.78
CA LEU A 26 11.34 21.23 7.41
C LEU A 26 12.63 21.76 6.73
N ALA A 27 13.42 22.54 7.43
CA ALA A 27 14.69 23.06 6.92
C ALA A 27 15.68 21.94 6.57
N SER A 28 15.80 20.97 7.46
CA SER A 28 16.67 19.80 7.26
C SER A 28 16.22 18.92 6.08
N GLU A 29 14.94 18.62 5.98
CA GLU A 29 14.37 17.74 4.96
C GLU A 29 14.33 18.37 3.56
N THR A 30 14.22 19.72 3.49
CA THR A 30 14.16 20.44 2.22
C THR A 30 15.50 20.98 1.76
N ASP A 31 16.56 20.85 2.58
CA ASP A 31 17.87 21.47 2.32
C ASP A 31 17.71 22.97 2.02
N VAL A 32 16.86 23.65 2.80
CA VAL A 32 16.71 25.10 2.83
C VAL A 32 17.26 25.61 4.16
N ALA A 33 18.19 26.55 4.11
CA ALA A 33 18.85 27.05 5.33
C ALA A 33 17.82 27.48 6.39
N PRO A 34 17.92 27.03 7.65
CA PRO A 34 16.97 27.37 8.72
C PRO A 34 16.77 28.88 8.87
N ALA A 35 17.85 29.66 8.77
CA ALA A 35 17.80 31.12 8.82
C ALA A 35 16.94 31.74 7.68
N THR A 36 16.82 31.06 6.52
CA THR A 36 15.98 31.56 5.42
C THR A 36 14.52 31.36 5.75
N ILE A 37 14.16 30.21 6.32
CA ILE A 37 12.77 29.93 6.72
C ILE A 37 12.36 30.84 7.88
N GLN A 38 13.22 30.98 8.89
CA GLN A 38 12.97 31.86 10.03
C GLN A 38 12.78 33.34 9.62
N LYS A 39 13.64 33.88 8.74
CA LYS A 39 13.47 35.23 8.19
C LYS A 39 12.14 35.38 7.44
N PHE A 40 11.79 34.42 6.61
CA PHE A 40 10.50 34.42 5.92
C PHE A 40 9.32 34.42 6.91
N LEU A 41 9.36 33.57 7.94
CA LEU A 41 8.33 33.53 8.99
C LEU A 41 8.25 34.80 9.82
N ALA A 42 9.37 35.56 9.96
CA ALA A 42 9.41 36.88 10.58
C ALA A 42 8.90 37.99 9.66
N GLY A 43 8.57 37.69 8.39
CA GLY A 43 8.16 38.69 7.41
C GLY A 43 9.34 39.41 6.72
N GLU A 44 10.55 38.92 6.91
CA GLU A 44 11.80 39.51 6.40
C GLU A 44 12.30 38.74 5.16
N GLY A 45 11.65 38.92 4.02
CA GLY A 45 12.08 38.35 2.73
C GLY A 45 11.22 37.18 2.23
N GLY A 46 11.58 36.65 1.05
CA GLY A 46 10.87 35.59 0.35
C GLY A 46 11.78 34.41 0.00
N PHE A 47 11.21 33.39 -0.60
CA PHE A 47 11.93 32.24 -1.13
C PHE A 47 12.30 32.44 -2.59
N THR A 48 13.41 31.84 -3.05
CA THR A 48 13.62 31.62 -4.48
C THR A 48 12.65 30.56 -4.99
N PHE A 49 12.41 30.56 -6.31
CA PHE A 49 11.54 29.51 -6.91
C PHE A 49 11.99 28.07 -6.57
N ASN A 50 13.30 27.83 -6.57
CA ASN A 50 13.82 26.50 -6.22
C ASN A 50 13.59 26.15 -4.74
N GLN A 51 13.65 27.11 -3.84
CA GLN A 51 13.39 26.88 -2.42
C GLN A 51 11.92 26.57 -2.17
N ILE A 52 11.00 27.37 -2.71
CA ILE A 52 9.57 27.08 -2.55
C ILE A 52 9.16 25.79 -3.27
N LYS A 53 9.81 25.45 -4.38
CA LYS A 53 9.59 24.18 -5.05
C LYS A 53 10.02 22.99 -4.17
N LYS A 54 11.18 23.06 -3.51
CA LYS A 54 11.65 22.04 -2.57
C LYS A 54 10.64 21.85 -1.42
N ILE A 55 10.14 22.95 -0.85
CA ILE A 55 9.12 22.94 0.20
C ILE A 55 7.81 22.33 -0.34
N ALA A 56 7.38 22.73 -1.51
CA ALA A 56 6.18 22.23 -2.16
C ALA A 56 6.28 20.73 -2.46
N ASP A 57 7.41 20.28 -3.01
CA ASP A 57 7.69 18.87 -3.29
C ASP A 57 7.73 18.03 -1.99
N TYR A 58 8.27 18.59 -0.90
CA TYR A 58 8.31 17.92 0.40
C TYR A 58 6.91 17.68 0.96
N PHE A 59 6.05 18.71 0.92
CA PHE A 59 4.66 18.60 1.38
C PHE A 59 3.74 17.91 0.37
N GLY A 60 4.23 17.53 -0.82
CA GLY A 60 3.39 16.94 -1.87
C GLY A 60 2.37 17.91 -2.47
N ARG A 61 2.60 19.22 -2.35
CA ARG A 61 1.72 20.28 -2.85
C ARG A 61 2.29 20.94 -4.10
N GLY A 62 1.43 21.54 -4.93
CA GLY A 62 1.88 22.42 -6.00
C GLY A 62 2.41 23.75 -5.44
N VAL A 63 3.37 24.38 -6.14
CA VAL A 63 3.87 25.72 -5.73
C VAL A 63 2.74 26.73 -5.60
N LEU A 64 1.73 26.68 -6.48
CA LEU A 64 0.58 27.58 -6.44
C LEU A 64 -0.20 27.52 -5.12
N PHE A 65 -0.28 26.35 -4.48
CA PHE A 65 -0.89 26.22 -3.15
C PHE A 65 -0.29 27.20 -2.14
N PHE A 66 1.02 27.41 -2.19
CA PHE A 66 1.72 28.32 -1.27
C PHE A 66 1.64 29.79 -1.69
N LEU A 67 1.13 30.09 -2.88
CA LEU A 67 0.93 31.46 -3.38
C LEU A 67 -0.53 31.92 -3.23
N GLU A 68 -1.45 31.02 -2.95
CA GLU A 68 -2.86 31.36 -2.76
C GLU A 68 -3.07 32.18 -1.49
N PRO A 69 -3.87 33.27 -1.53
CA PRO A 69 -4.19 34.07 -0.35
C PRO A 69 -5.15 33.33 0.60
N GLY A 70 -5.15 33.74 1.85
CA GLY A 70 -6.08 33.24 2.87
C GLY A 70 -5.63 31.93 3.57
N GLN A 71 -6.43 31.56 4.57
CA GLN A 71 -6.19 30.36 5.37
C GLN A 71 -6.55 29.10 4.60
N VAL A 72 -5.90 28.00 4.96
CA VAL A 72 -6.25 26.66 4.44
C VAL A 72 -7.56 26.20 5.08
N GLN A 73 -8.45 25.67 4.27
CA GLN A 73 -9.63 24.96 4.74
C GLN A 73 -9.31 23.46 4.70
N PRO A 74 -9.13 22.79 5.86
CA PRO A 74 -8.74 21.37 5.89
C PRO A 74 -9.69 20.47 5.12
N GLU A 75 -11.01 20.78 5.13
CA GLU A 75 -12.02 20.03 4.42
C GLU A 75 -11.88 20.10 2.89
N ALA A 76 -11.27 21.18 2.39
CA ALA A 76 -11.01 21.32 0.96
C ALA A 76 -9.69 20.68 0.52
N VAL A 77 -8.80 20.37 1.48
CA VAL A 77 -7.48 19.78 1.23
C VAL A 77 -7.48 18.29 1.43
N HIS A 78 -8.18 17.81 2.45
CA HIS A 78 -8.20 16.40 2.82
C HIS A 78 -9.57 15.77 2.56
N THR A 79 -9.56 14.59 1.98
CA THR A 79 -10.78 13.79 1.80
C THR A 79 -11.31 13.29 3.15
N PHE A 80 -12.56 12.82 3.16
CA PHE A 80 -13.12 12.17 4.34
C PHE A 80 -12.31 10.91 4.73
N GLN A 81 -11.91 10.11 3.76
CA GLN A 81 -11.13 8.90 3.94
C GLN A 81 -9.77 9.20 4.57
N PHE A 82 -9.05 10.20 4.05
CA PHE A 82 -7.80 10.65 4.65
C PHE A 82 -7.97 11.03 6.12
N ARG A 83 -9.00 11.82 6.44
CA ARG A 83 -9.26 12.25 7.83
C ARG A 83 -9.59 11.08 8.73
N THR A 84 -10.34 10.09 8.24
CA THR A 84 -10.65 8.86 8.98
C THR A 84 -9.35 8.12 9.33
N LEU A 85 -8.48 7.90 8.36
CA LEU A 85 -7.20 7.22 8.57
C LEU A 85 -6.27 8.02 9.51
N ALA A 86 -6.15 9.33 9.31
CA ALA A 86 -5.32 10.18 10.15
C ALA A 86 -5.80 10.27 11.60
N ASN A 87 -7.11 10.18 11.84
CA ASN A 87 -7.69 10.20 13.17
C ASN A 87 -7.59 8.85 13.89
N SER A 88 -7.59 7.71 13.15
CA SER A 88 -7.45 6.37 13.75
C SER A 88 -6.05 6.14 14.32
N LYS A 89 -5.01 6.72 13.70
CA LYS A 89 -3.61 6.67 14.19
C LYS A 89 -3.00 8.08 14.18
N PRO A 90 -3.17 8.87 15.25
CA PRO A 90 -2.67 10.25 15.32
C PRO A 90 -1.16 10.40 15.14
N GLU A 91 -0.40 9.36 15.42
CA GLU A 91 1.08 9.33 15.32
C GLU A 91 1.61 9.03 13.90
N LEU A 92 0.75 9.14 12.87
CA LEU A 92 1.20 8.94 11.50
C LEU A 92 2.32 9.91 11.13
N SER A 93 3.44 9.36 10.65
CA SER A 93 4.54 10.20 10.19
C SER A 93 4.14 11.07 9.00
N PRO A 94 4.75 12.27 8.83
CA PRO A 94 4.49 13.14 7.68
C PRO A 94 4.62 12.43 6.33
N LYS A 95 5.63 11.55 6.20
CA LYS A 95 5.86 10.78 4.97
C LYS A 95 4.70 9.83 4.66
N LEU A 96 4.11 9.23 5.70
CA LEU A 96 2.98 8.32 5.51
C LEU A 96 1.69 9.09 5.19
N ARG A 97 1.45 10.24 5.82
CA ARG A 97 0.34 11.15 5.46
C ARG A 97 0.41 11.56 3.98
N ALA A 98 1.59 12.00 3.53
CA ALA A 98 1.83 12.34 2.13
C ALA A 98 1.67 11.13 1.18
N LEU A 99 1.96 9.90 1.64
CA LEU A 99 1.72 8.69 0.86
C LEU A 99 0.23 8.42 0.72
N ILE A 100 -0.58 8.54 1.78
CA ILE A 100 -2.03 8.35 1.74
C ILE A 100 -2.67 9.32 0.74
N GLU A 101 -2.36 10.62 0.82
CA GLU A 101 -2.85 11.63 -0.15
C GLU A 101 -2.46 11.28 -1.59
N ARG A 102 -1.24 10.79 -1.79
CA ARG A 102 -0.77 10.38 -3.12
C ARG A 102 -1.53 9.16 -3.63
N VAL A 103 -1.86 8.23 -2.77
CA VAL A 103 -2.67 7.05 -3.13
C VAL A 103 -4.07 7.48 -3.57
N GLU A 104 -4.72 8.40 -2.85
CA GLU A 104 -6.01 8.96 -3.24
C GLU A 104 -5.94 9.67 -4.59
N TYR A 105 -4.92 10.52 -4.78
CA TYR A 105 -4.70 11.19 -6.06
C TYR A 105 -4.52 10.19 -7.21
N GLN A 106 -3.76 9.12 -7.02
CA GLN A 106 -3.57 8.10 -8.06
C GLN A 106 -4.87 7.33 -8.36
N ARG A 107 -5.72 7.08 -7.37
CA ARG A 107 -7.05 6.53 -7.59
C ARG A 107 -7.89 7.46 -8.48
N ASP A 108 -7.90 8.76 -8.16
CA ASP A 108 -8.69 9.75 -8.92
C ASP A 108 -8.17 9.86 -10.36
N VAL A 109 -6.84 9.86 -10.56
CA VAL A 109 -6.24 9.77 -11.90
C VAL A 109 -6.71 8.51 -12.64
N TYR A 110 -6.69 7.35 -11.99
CA TYR A 110 -7.13 6.10 -12.59
C TYR A 110 -8.60 6.15 -13.05
N LEU A 111 -9.49 6.66 -12.19
CA LEU A 111 -10.90 6.80 -12.51
C LEU A 111 -11.12 7.77 -13.68
N ALA A 112 -10.44 8.92 -13.69
CA ALA A 112 -10.52 9.89 -14.78
C ALA A 112 -10.01 9.29 -16.12
N LEU A 113 -8.90 8.53 -16.08
CA LEU A 113 -8.39 7.86 -17.28
C LEU A 113 -9.35 6.81 -17.82
N LEU A 114 -10.04 6.07 -16.95
CA LEU A 114 -11.05 5.10 -17.38
C LEU A 114 -12.27 5.78 -18.03
N GLU A 115 -12.66 6.96 -17.56
CA GLU A 115 -13.73 7.75 -18.17
C GLU A 115 -13.33 8.23 -19.57
N ASP A 116 -12.06 8.66 -19.74
CA ASP A 116 -11.56 9.21 -21.01
C ASP A 116 -11.39 8.16 -22.12
N ILE A 117 -11.08 6.90 -21.78
CA ILE A 117 -10.87 5.83 -22.78
C ILE A 117 -12.17 5.07 -23.14
N ASP A 118 -13.28 5.38 -22.52
CA ASP A 118 -14.56 4.70 -22.74
C ASP A 118 -14.43 3.16 -22.77
N ALA A 119 -13.69 2.62 -21.82
CA ALA A 119 -13.34 1.22 -21.77
C ALA A 119 -14.59 0.37 -21.51
N GLU A 120 -14.99 -0.46 -22.49
CA GLU A 120 -16.12 -1.40 -22.36
C GLU A 120 -15.89 -2.39 -21.20
N ASP A 121 -14.64 -2.78 -20.94
CA ASP A 121 -14.23 -3.70 -19.87
C ASP A 121 -13.76 -2.97 -18.58
N ARG A 122 -14.52 -1.99 -18.12
CA ARG A 122 -14.21 -1.34 -16.84
C ARG A 122 -14.41 -2.33 -15.70
N PRO A 123 -13.38 -2.65 -14.90
CA PRO A 123 -13.62 -3.42 -13.68
C PRO A 123 -14.47 -2.58 -12.74
N THR A 124 -15.60 -3.12 -12.38
CA THR A 124 -16.52 -2.50 -11.42
C THR A 124 -16.37 -3.22 -10.09
N PHE A 125 -16.21 -2.46 -9.02
CA PHE A 125 -16.19 -3.02 -7.68
C PHE A 125 -17.61 -3.44 -7.28
N THR A 126 -17.89 -4.72 -7.46
CA THR A 126 -19.16 -5.37 -7.07
C THR A 126 -18.84 -6.50 -6.11
N PRO A 127 -18.56 -6.18 -4.83
CA PRO A 127 -18.14 -7.18 -3.84
C PRO A 127 -19.29 -8.15 -3.53
N PRO A 128 -18.97 -9.37 -3.08
CA PRO A 128 -19.98 -10.30 -2.59
C PRO A 128 -20.65 -9.73 -1.33
N ASP A 129 -21.91 -10.07 -1.13
CA ASP A 129 -22.57 -9.76 0.13
C ASP A 129 -22.05 -10.69 1.24
N VAL A 130 -21.29 -10.10 2.16
CA VAL A 130 -20.70 -10.80 3.32
C VAL A 130 -21.22 -10.24 4.66
N ALA A 131 -22.23 -9.37 4.62
CA ALA A 131 -22.79 -8.79 5.84
C ALA A 131 -23.30 -9.89 6.78
N GLY A 132 -22.87 -9.84 8.05
CA GLY A 132 -23.25 -10.80 9.09
C GLY A 132 -22.70 -12.22 8.93
N ARG A 133 -21.83 -12.47 7.93
CA ARG A 133 -21.17 -13.76 7.76
C ARG A 133 -19.95 -13.88 8.68
N SER A 134 -19.60 -15.11 9.01
CA SER A 134 -18.32 -15.39 9.67
C SER A 134 -17.13 -15.04 8.76
N PRO A 135 -15.93 -14.76 9.31
CA PRO A 135 -14.73 -14.53 8.51
C PRO A 135 -14.42 -15.69 7.55
N GLU A 136 -14.72 -16.92 7.92
CA GLU A 136 -14.57 -18.12 7.09
C GLU A 136 -15.50 -18.08 5.87
N GLU A 137 -16.78 -17.85 6.08
CA GLU A 137 -17.78 -17.78 5.02
C GLU A 137 -17.49 -16.59 4.07
N ALA A 138 -17.06 -15.45 4.63
CA ALA A 138 -16.66 -14.27 3.89
C ALA A 138 -15.41 -14.55 3.02
N ALA A 139 -14.40 -15.23 3.57
CA ALA A 139 -13.21 -15.62 2.83
C ALA A 139 -13.54 -16.58 1.68
N ALA A 140 -14.41 -17.58 1.92
CA ALA A 140 -14.87 -18.49 0.88
C ALA A 140 -15.66 -17.75 -0.22
N ALA A 141 -16.52 -16.79 0.15
CA ALA A 141 -17.24 -15.96 -0.81
C ALA A 141 -16.28 -15.08 -1.63
N ALA A 142 -15.27 -14.47 -0.98
CA ALA A 142 -14.25 -13.67 -1.65
C ALA A 142 -13.43 -14.50 -2.64
N ARG A 143 -13.01 -15.72 -2.28
CA ARG A 143 -12.26 -16.61 -3.19
C ARG A 143 -13.08 -16.97 -4.43
N ARG A 144 -14.37 -17.27 -4.27
CA ARG A 144 -15.28 -17.50 -5.41
C ARG A 144 -15.44 -16.26 -6.28
N TRP A 145 -15.65 -15.10 -5.68
CA TRP A 145 -15.77 -13.83 -6.38
C TRP A 145 -14.53 -13.49 -7.20
N LEU A 146 -13.34 -13.78 -6.65
CA LEU A 146 -12.05 -13.57 -7.30
C LEU A 146 -11.68 -14.70 -8.29
N ASN A 147 -12.48 -15.77 -8.36
CA ASN A 147 -12.20 -16.96 -9.16
C ASN A 147 -10.79 -17.57 -8.87
N LEU A 148 -10.43 -17.66 -7.59
CA LEU A 148 -9.13 -18.16 -7.16
C LEU A 148 -9.08 -19.68 -7.14
N GLY A 149 -8.05 -20.24 -7.80
CA GLY A 149 -7.66 -21.64 -7.64
C GLY A 149 -6.82 -21.88 -6.37
N LEU A 150 -6.14 -23.03 -6.33
CA LEU A 150 -5.29 -23.40 -5.19
C LEU A 150 -3.83 -22.94 -5.34
N GLN A 151 -3.40 -22.63 -6.56
CA GLN A 151 -2.04 -22.15 -6.80
C GLN A 151 -2.04 -20.63 -6.88
N ASN A 152 -1.49 -20.01 -5.85
CA ASN A 152 -1.50 -18.56 -5.70
C ASN A 152 -0.15 -18.02 -5.22
N SER A 153 0.08 -16.76 -5.53
CA SER A 153 1.19 -15.94 -5.08
C SER A 153 0.68 -14.53 -4.80
N PHE A 154 1.50 -13.67 -4.22
CA PHE A 154 1.14 -12.26 -4.07
C PHE A 154 0.65 -11.64 -5.39
N ASP A 155 1.36 -11.88 -6.49
CA ASP A 155 1.01 -11.28 -7.78
C ASP A 155 -0.30 -11.84 -8.35
N SER A 156 -0.59 -13.17 -8.20
CA SER A 156 -1.88 -13.73 -8.63
C SER A 156 -3.06 -13.21 -7.80
N TYR A 157 -2.89 -13.08 -6.48
CA TYR A 157 -3.90 -12.44 -5.63
C TYR A 157 -4.14 -10.99 -6.04
N ARG A 158 -3.06 -10.23 -6.24
CA ARG A 158 -3.12 -8.85 -6.71
C ARG A 158 -3.91 -8.73 -8.01
N GLN A 159 -3.55 -9.52 -9.01
CA GLN A 159 -4.23 -9.51 -10.32
C GLN A 159 -5.72 -9.84 -10.21
N ALA A 160 -6.08 -10.86 -9.43
CA ALA A 160 -7.47 -11.24 -9.22
C ALA A 160 -8.28 -10.11 -8.53
N ILE A 161 -7.68 -9.44 -7.55
CA ILE A 161 -8.30 -8.32 -6.84
C ILE A 161 -8.43 -7.09 -7.76
N GLU A 162 -7.38 -6.76 -8.52
CA GLU A 162 -7.40 -5.66 -9.50
C GLU A 162 -8.45 -5.89 -10.61
N ALA A 163 -8.66 -7.14 -11.03
CA ALA A 163 -9.70 -7.49 -12.00
C ALA A 163 -11.13 -7.25 -11.49
N LYS A 164 -11.32 -7.07 -10.19
CA LYS A 164 -12.61 -6.77 -9.54
C LYS A 164 -12.78 -5.30 -9.14
N GLY A 165 -11.96 -4.41 -9.68
CA GLY A 165 -12.09 -2.96 -9.47
C GLY A 165 -11.47 -2.43 -8.19
N VAL A 166 -10.63 -3.20 -7.49
CA VAL A 166 -9.84 -2.77 -6.34
C VAL A 166 -8.41 -2.50 -6.81
N LEU A 167 -7.88 -1.30 -6.60
CA LEU A 167 -6.47 -1.03 -6.87
C LEU A 167 -5.60 -1.61 -5.75
N VAL A 168 -4.48 -2.22 -6.12
CA VAL A 168 -3.52 -2.75 -5.16
C VAL A 168 -2.16 -2.12 -5.41
N PHE A 169 -1.75 -1.21 -4.54
CA PHE A 169 -0.44 -0.59 -4.60
C PHE A 169 0.53 -1.28 -3.62
N ARG A 170 1.80 -1.23 -3.94
CA ARG A 170 2.86 -1.78 -3.09
C ARG A 170 3.93 -0.72 -2.87
N SER A 171 4.35 -0.52 -1.62
CA SER A 171 5.42 0.43 -1.34
C SER A 171 6.71 0.01 -2.04
N ASN A 172 7.57 0.99 -2.32
CA ASN A 172 8.89 0.74 -2.86
C ASN A 172 9.87 0.40 -1.73
N GLY A 173 10.80 -0.52 -1.99
CA GLY A 173 11.91 -0.83 -1.08
C GLY A 173 13.06 0.19 -1.12
N TYR A 174 13.01 1.15 -2.05
CA TYR A 174 14.03 2.18 -2.21
C TYR A 174 13.55 3.52 -1.66
N ALA A 175 14.51 4.41 -1.35
CA ALA A 175 14.19 5.78 -0.98
C ALA A 175 13.36 6.47 -2.10
N GLY A 176 12.27 7.12 -1.71
CA GLY A 176 11.38 7.80 -2.64
C GLY A 176 9.99 8.03 -2.06
N ARG A 177 9.11 8.58 -2.90
CA ARG A 177 7.76 9.00 -2.49
C ARG A 177 6.82 7.83 -2.17
N TRP A 178 7.15 6.61 -2.62
CA TRP A 178 6.37 5.37 -2.44
C TRP A 178 7.00 4.45 -1.40
N GLN A 179 7.96 4.94 -0.62
CA GLN A 179 8.61 4.17 0.43
C GLN A 179 7.80 4.26 1.73
N ILE A 180 7.56 3.11 2.34
CA ILE A 180 7.30 2.99 3.78
C ILE A 180 8.61 2.50 4.39
N ALA A 181 9.20 3.27 5.28
CA ALA A 181 10.50 2.94 5.89
C ALA A 181 10.44 1.56 6.58
N LYS A 182 11.57 0.86 6.61
CA LYS A 182 11.64 -0.50 7.18
C LYS A 182 11.23 -0.49 8.66
N GLU A 183 11.65 0.54 9.37
CA GLU A 183 11.43 0.75 10.81
C GLU A 183 10.00 1.22 11.12
N ASN A 184 9.24 1.67 10.12
CA ASN A 184 7.86 2.07 10.32
C ASN A 184 7.01 0.81 10.60
N PRO A 185 6.25 0.76 11.70
CA PRO A 185 5.47 -0.41 12.06
C PRO A 185 4.30 -0.69 11.09
N ILE A 186 3.87 0.28 10.29
CA ILE A 186 2.75 0.13 9.35
C ILE A 186 3.08 -0.95 8.32
N LEU A 187 2.18 -1.90 8.15
CA LEU A 187 2.29 -3.02 7.20
C LEU A 187 1.46 -2.82 5.95
N GLY A 188 0.34 -2.14 6.07
CA GLY A 188 -0.58 -1.83 5.01
C GLY A 188 -1.62 -0.82 5.43
N PHE A 189 -2.44 -0.43 4.49
CA PHE A 189 -3.67 0.31 4.73
C PHE A 189 -4.63 0.15 3.55
N SER A 190 -5.91 0.32 3.83
CA SER A 190 -6.96 0.35 2.81
C SER A 190 -7.73 1.67 2.85
N ILE A 191 -8.05 2.17 1.66
CA ILE A 191 -8.93 3.32 1.46
C ILE A 191 -10.21 2.77 0.83
N TYR A 192 -11.29 2.78 1.61
CA TYR A 192 -12.59 2.33 1.12
C TYR A 192 -13.23 3.38 0.22
N ASP A 193 -13.75 2.92 -0.89
CA ASP A 193 -14.56 3.70 -1.82
C ASP A 193 -15.54 2.74 -2.51
N GLU A 194 -16.78 3.14 -2.73
CA GLU A 194 -17.80 2.28 -3.33
C GLU A 194 -17.55 1.98 -4.81
N ARG A 195 -16.75 2.80 -5.50
CA ARG A 195 -16.43 2.66 -6.92
C ARG A 195 -15.09 1.98 -7.15
N CYS A 196 -14.09 2.32 -6.34
CA CYS A 196 -12.71 1.87 -6.54
C CYS A 196 -11.92 1.92 -5.23
N PRO A 197 -12.06 0.92 -4.35
CA PRO A 197 -11.21 0.81 -3.17
C PRO A 197 -9.74 0.67 -3.55
N VAL A 198 -8.85 1.13 -2.65
CA VAL A 198 -7.41 0.96 -2.82
C VAL A 198 -6.83 0.25 -1.62
N ILE A 199 -5.99 -0.73 -1.87
CA ILE A 199 -5.18 -1.42 -0.86
C ILE A 199 -3.73 -1.07 -1.09
N VAL A 200 -3.00 -0.70 -0.03
CA VAL A 200 -1.56 -0.45 -0.07
C VAL A 200 -0.85 -1.45 0.82
N VAL A 201 0.12 -2.16 0.27
CA VAL A 201 0.91 -3.17 0.99
C VAL A 201 2.36 -2.71 1.10
N LYS A 202 2.90 -2.69 2.32
CA LYS A 202 4.33 -2.44 2.52
C LYS A 202 5.15 -3.56 1.90
N LYS A 203 6.19 -3.19 1.13
CA LYS A 203 7.17 -4.16 0.67
C LYS A 203 7.89 -4.75 1.88
N GLN A 204 7.88 -6.06 1.97
CA GLN A 204 8.55 -6.83 3.01
C GLN A 204 9.46 -7.88 2.37
N ASP A 205 10.44 -8.36 3.13
CA ASP A 205 11.44 -9.32 2.66
C ASP A 205 10.82 -10.68 2.27
N PHE A 206 9.67 -11.02 2.87
CA PHE A 206 8.99 -12.30 2.62
C PHE A 206 7.68 -12.10 1.84
N PRO A 207 7.54 -12.68 0.64
CA PRO A 207 6.31 -12.58 -0.15
C PRO A 207 5.05 -13.05 0.60
N ALA A 208 5.16 -14.08 1.44
CA ALA A 208 4.03 -14.59 2.21
C ALA A 208 3.47 -13.58 3.23
N ARG A 209 4.32 -12.71 3.80
CA ARG A 209 3.87 -11.60 4.66
C ARG A 209 3.08 -10.57 3.86
N GLN A 210 3.57 -10.23 2.66
CA GLN A 210 2.85 -9.31 1.78
C GLN A 210 1.49 -9.89 1.35
N SER A 211 1.43 -11.21 1.08
CA SER A 211 0.16 -11.89 0.77
C SER A 211 -0.81 -11.84 1.95
N PHE A 212 -0.30 -12.00 3.19
CA PHE A 212 -1.13 -11.90 4.39
C PHE A 212 -1.66 -10.48 4.59
N THR A 213 -0.81 -9.46 4.50
CA THR A 213 -1.24 -8.06 4.57
C THR A 213 -2.28 -7.74 3.50
N LEU A 214 -2.06 -8.17 2.24
CA LEU A 214 -3.03 -7.97 1.16
C LEU A 214 -4.39 -8.60 1.46
N ALA A 215 -4.40 -9.84 1.98
CA ALA A 215 -5.64 -10.54 2.34
C ALA A 215 -6.32 -9.89 3.54
N HIS A 216 -5.56 -9.41 4.52
CA HIS A 216 -6.03 -8.71 5.70
C HIS A 216 -6.73 -7.39 5.33
N GLU A 217 -6.07 -6.54 4.52
CA GLU A 217 -6.65 -5.31 4.00
C GLU A 217 -7.90 -5.55 3.13
N LEU A 218 -7.90 -6.63 2.35
CA LEU A 218 -9.09 -7.05 1.61
C LEU A 218 -10.23 -7.43 2.58
N GLY A 219 -9.90 -8.02 3.72
CA GLY A 219 -10.86 -8.29 4.80
C GLY A 219 -11.52 -7.01 5.29
N HIS A 220 -10.76 -5.95 5.56
CA HIS A 220 -11.30 -4.65 5.95
C HIS A 220 -12.21 -4.05 4.86
N VAL A 221 -11.80 -4.10 3.61
CA VAL A 221 -12.60 -3.61 2.47
C VAL A 221 -13.94 -4.34 2.36
N LEU A 222 -13.97 -5.66 2.54
CA LEU A 222 -15.17 -6.47 2.31
C LEU A 222 -16.09 -6.55 3.55
N LEU A 223 -15.52 -6.73 4.75
CA LEU A 223 -16.28 -6.92 5.98
C LEU A 223 -16.72 -5.59 6.62
N HIS A 224 -15.82 -4.61 6.66
CA HIS A 224 -16.04 -3.39 7.41
C HIS A 224 -16.48 -2.22 6.55
N ARG A 225 -16.12 -2.21 5.25
CA ARG A 225 -16.44 -1.13 4.29
C ARG A 225 -16.02 0.25 4.79
N THR A 226 -14.87 0.31 5.46
CA THR A 226 -14.27 1.53 5.99
C THR A 226 -12.79 1.55 5.66
N SER A 227 -12.19 2.74 5.67
CA SER A 227 -10.74 2.90 5.51
C SER A 227 -10.01 2.52 6.80
N TRP A 228 -8.89 1.79 6.68
CA TRP A 228 -8.15 1.22 7.80
C TRP A 228 -6.63 1.35 7.61
N ILE A 229 -5.89 1.41 8.73
CA ILE A 229 -4.41 1.38 8.74
C ILE A 229 -3.94 0.37 9.77
N ASP A 230 -3.10 -0.57 9.32
CA ASP A 230 -2.62 -1.68 10.13
C ASP A 230 -1.13 -1.58 10.43
N ASP A 231 -0.75 -1.87 11.65
CA ASP A 231 0.62 -2.01 12.08
C ASP A 231 0.92 -3.42 12.65
N GLU A 232 2.19 -3.67 12.98
CA GLU A 232 2.60 -4.98 13.50
C GLU A 232 1.90 -5.40 14.80
N ARG A 233 1.38 -4.43 15.59
CA ARG A 233 0.66 -4.70 16.85
C ARG A 233 -0.77 -5.13 16.62
N ASP A 234 -1.38 -4.74 15.50
CA ASP A 234 -2.78 -5.04 15.19
C ASP A 234 -2.99 -6.54 14.94
N PHE A 235 -1.95 -7.28 14.54
CA PHE A 235 -2.05 -8.74 14.37
C PHE A 235 -2.27 -9.54 15.68
N ASP A 236 -1.90 -8.97 16.81
CA ASP A 236 -2.15 -9.53 18.14
C ASP A 236 -3.23 -8.70 18.90
N SER A 237 -3.94 -7.79 18.20
CA SER A 237 -4.97 -6.93 18.76
C SER A 237 -6.20 -7.72 19.23
N HIS A 238 -6.83 -7.23 20.29
CA HIS A 238 -8.12 -7.72 20.76
C HIS A 238 -9.31 -6.94 20.18
N GLU A 239 -9.07 -5.98 19.31
CA GLU A 239 -10.12 -5.26 18.59
C GLU A 239 -10.87 -6.21 17.64
N VAL A 240 -12.20 -6.19 17.71
CA VAL A 240 -13.05 -7.14 16.96
C VAL A 240 -12.81 -7.07 15.46
N GLY A 241 -12.65 -5.85 14.93
CA GLY A 241 -12.37 -5.64 13.49
C GLY A 241 -11.08 -6.29 13.05
N GLU A 242 -10.00 -6.12 13.84
CA GLU A 242 -8.70 -6.73 13.60
C GLU A 242 -8.75 -8.26 13.67
N GLN A 243 -9.42 -8.80 14.67
CA GLN A 243 -9.58 -10.24 14.77
C GLN A 243 -10.34 -10.83 13.59
N GLN A 244 -11.37 -10.13 13.10
CA GLN A 244 -12.13 -10.56 11.92
C GLN A 244 -11.28 -10.50 10.66
N ALA A 245 -10.51 -9.43 10.44
CA ALA A 245 -9.63 -9.30 9.28
C ALA A 245 -8.50 -10.33 9.31
N ASN A 246 -7.90 -10.59 10.49
CA ASN A 246 -6.89 -11.63 10.68
C ASN A 246 -7.45 -13.04 10.40
N ALA A 247 -8.64 -13.34 10.91
CA ALA A 247 -9.31 -14.61 10.65
C ALA A 247 -9.64 -14.76 9.16
N PHE A 248 -10.22 -13.72 8.54
CA PHE A 248 -10.50 -13.68 7.11
C PHE A 248 -9.23 -13.97 6.29
N ALA A 249 -8.11 -13.28 6.57
CA ALA A 249 -6.85 -13.49 5.86
C ALA A 249 -6.35 -14.94 5.99
N GLY A 250 -6.46 -15.53 7.18
CA GLY A 250 -6.11 -16.93 7.43
C GLY A 250 -6.92 -17.90 6.57
N PHE A 251 -8.25 -17.78 6.56
CA PHE A 251 -9.15 -18.61 5.75
C PHE A 251 -9.01 -18.35 4.25
N PHE A 252 -8.77 -17.09 3.87
CA PHE A 252 -8.60 -16.69 2.48
C PHE A 252 -7.34 -17.32 1.86
N LEU A 253 -6.20 -17.25 2.55
CA LEU A 253 -4.93 -17.80 2.07
C LEU A 253 -4.84 -19.30 2.23
N VAL A 254 -5.41 -19.86 3.31
CA VAL A 254 -5.33 -21.27 3.66
C VAL A 254 -6.75 -21.84 3.80
N PRO A 255 -7.49 -21.98 2.68
CA PRO A 255 -8.77 -22.68 2.69
C PRO A 255 -8.58 -24.16 3.02
N ASP A 256 -9.67 -24.87 3.34
CA ASP A 256 -9.61 -26.26 3.79
C ASP A 256 -8.95 -27.20 2.76
N GLU A 257 -9.09 -26.92 1.48
CA GLU A 257 -8.43 -27.67 0.40
C GLU A 257 -6.89 -27.60 0.50
N VAL A 258 -6.34 -26.48 0.99
CA VAL A 258 -4.90 -26.37 1.26
C VAL A 258 -4.51 -27.23 2.48
N LEU A 259 -5.36 -27.30 3.50
CA LEU A 259 -5.10 -28.15 4.67
C LEU A 259 -5.12 -29.64 4.31
N THR A 260 -5.87 -30.06 3.29
CA THR A 260 -5.86 -31.47 2.83
C THR A 260 -4.52 -31.89 2.24
N MET A 261 -3.66 -30.94 1.83
CA MET A 261 -2.32 -31.22 1.32
C MET A 261 -1.30 -31.53 2.43
N VAL A 262 -1.68 -31.30 3.70
CA VAL A 262 -0.79 -31.54 4.84
C VAL A 262 -0.92 -32.98 5.31
N ASP A 263 0.18 -33.72 5.25
CA ASP A 263 0.25 -35.08 5.81
C ASP A 263 0.70 -34.99 7.29
N ASP A 264 -0.26 -35.20 8.19
CA ASP A 264 -0.01 -35.20 9.63
C ASP A 264 0.91 -36.31 10.11
N ARG A 265 0.98 -37.45 9.35
CA ARG A 265 1.86 -38.59 9.68
C ARG A 265 3.33 -38.26 9.42
N ALA A 266 3.58 -37.32 8.51
CA ALA A 266 4.92 -36.82 8.18
C ALA A 266 5.35 -35.65 9.06
N ARG A 267 4.56 -35.25 10.08
CA ARG A 267 4.90 -34.16 10.97
C ARG A 267 6.21 -34.43 11.71
N PRO A 268 7.22 -33.58 11.60
CA PRO A 268 8.47 -33.73 12.36
C PRO A 268 8.23 -33.50 13.86
N ALA A 269 9.03 -34.17 14.69
CA ALA A 269 9.07 -33.89 16.13
C ALA A 269 9.75 -32.53 16.44
N ASP A 270 10.72 -32.14 15.59
CA ASP A 270 11.41 -30.85 15.70
C ASP A 270 10.67 -29.77 14.94
N VAL A 271 10.23 -28.73 15.65
CA VAL A 271 9.52 -27.57 15.07
C VAL A 271 10.37 -26.79 14.05
N ALA A 272 11.70 -26.89 14.13
CA ALA A 272 12.60 -26.28 13.15
C ALA A 272 12.42 -26.88 11.73
N ALA A 273 11.95 -28.11 11.64
CA ALA A 273 11.68 -28.80 10.37
C ALA A 273 10.26 -28.52 9.79
N TYR A 274 9.42 -27.75 10.47
CA TYR A 274 8.04 -27.45 10.02
C TYR A 274 8.02 -26.68 8.70
N GLU A 275 9.03 -25.85 8.42
CA GLU A 275 9.17 -25.17 7.12
C GLU A 275 9.24 -26.17 5.95
N GLY A 276 9.98 -27.27 6.11
CA GLY A 276 10.09 -28.33 5.12
C GLY A 276 8.83 -29.22 5.03
N TRP A 277 8.23 -29.55 6.17
CA TRP A 277 6.98 -30.33 6.22
C TRP A 277 5.83 -29.62 5.48
N LEU A 278 5.74 -28.30 5.61
CA LEU A 278 4.69 -27.49 5.00
C LEU A 278 5.08 -26.84 3.66
N ASP A 279 6.18 -27.26 3.03
CA ASP A 279 6.68 -26.65 1.79
C ASP A 279 5.64 -26.70 0.66
N LEU A 280 4.97 -27.85 0.46
CA LEU A 280 3.96 -28.00 -0.59
C LEU A 280 2.75 -27.05 -0.41
N PRO A 281 2.04 -27.04 0.74
CA PRO A 281 0.93 -26.13 0.93
C PRO A 281 1.37 -24.65 0.89
N ARG A 282 2.56 -24.31 1.37
CA ARG A 282 3.12 -22.94 1.28
C ARG A 282 3.30 -22.50 -0.17
N ARG A 283 3.94 -23.31 -1.00
CA ARG A 283 4.15 -22.98 -2.43
C ARG A 283 2.85 -22.89 -3.20
N ARG A 284 1.86 -23.68 -2.83
CA ARG A 284 0.54 -23.67 -3.48
C ARG A 284 -0.27 -22.45 -3.10
N SER A 285 -0.32 -22.11 -1.82
CA SER A 285 -1.18 -21.03 -1.34
C SER A 285 -0.50 -19.65 -1.31
N GLY A 286 0.83 -19.59 -1.34
CA GLY A 286 1.58 -18.37 -1.06
C GLY A 286 1.49 -17.88 0.39
N ALA A 287 0.97 -18.74 1.30
CA ALA A 287 0.89 -18.45 2.73
C ALA A 287 2.19 -18.77 3.46
N SER A 288 2.36 -18.21 4.65
CA SER A 288 3.48 -18.53 5.55
C SER A 288 3.22 -19.85 6.29
N THR A 289 4.30 -20.47 6.78
CA THR A 289 4.20 -21.63 7.69
C THR A 289 3.30 -21.28 8.89
N GLU A 290 3.49 -20.13 9.49
CA GLU A 290 2.69 -19.71 10.65
C GLU A 290 1.19 -19.63 10.34
N ALA A 291 0.80 -19.08 9.17
CA ALA A 291 -0.61 -19.02 8.76
C ALA A 291 -1.21 -20.44 8.61
N ILE A 292 -0.45 -21.38 8.05
CA ILE A 292 -0.91 -22.77 7.91
C ILE A 292 -1.01 -23.45 9.29
N LEU A 293 -0.01 -23.27 10.15
CA LEU A 293 -0.03 -23.83 11.52
C LEU A 293 -1.20 -23.27 12.35
N ARG A 294 -1.51 -21.97 12.22
CA ARG A 294 -2.66 -21.34 12.88
C ARG A 294 -3.98 -21.96 12.41
N ARG A 295 -4.11 -22.28 11.12
CA ARG A 295 -5.27 -22.99 10.58
C ARG A 295 -5.35 -24.44 11.08
N LEU A 296 -4.22 -25.16 11.09
CA LEU A 296 -4.16 -26.53 11.65
C LEU A 296 -4.54 -26.57 13.13
N LEU A 297 -4.09 -25.58 13.91
CA LEU A 297 -4.48 -25.39 15.30
C LEU A 297 -6.01 -25.18 15.42
N GLY A 298 -6.57 -24.29 14.59
CA GLY A 298 -8.00 -23.98 14.60
C GLY A 298 -8.90 -25.19 14.28
N VAL A 299 -8.44 -26.13 13.47
CA VAL A 299 -9.16 -27.39 13.17
C VAL A 299 -8.74 -28.56 14.06
N GLY A 300 -7.96 -28.33 15.12
CA GLY A 300 -7.54 -29.34 16.10
C GLY A 300 -6.50 -30.36 15.58
N ARG A 301 -5.86 -30.08 14.44
CA ARG A 301 -4.80 -30.93 13.86
C ARG A 301 -3.40 -30.62 14.37
N LEU A 302 -3.22 -29.53 15.13
CA LEU A 302 -1.99 -29.12 15.79
C LEU A 302 -2.30 -28.76 17.23
N SER A 303 -1.40 -29.04 18.16
CA SER A 303 -1.56 -28.63 19.56
C SER A 303 -1.13 -27.18 19.77
N GLN A 304 -1.68 -26.54 20.83
CA GLN A 304 -1.26 -25.21 21.25
C GLN A 304 0.22 -25.18 21.66
N GLU A 305 0.71 -26.30 22.21
CA GLU A 305 2.12 -26.45 22.63
C GLU A 305 3.05 -26.43 21.40
N ASP A 306 2.76 -27.24 20.39
CA ASP A 306 3.54 -27.29 19.14
C ASP A 306 3.54 -25.93 18.42
N TYR A 307 2.37 -25.28 18.36
CA TYR A 307 2.26 -23.95 17.78
C TYR A 307 3.10 -22.91 18.54
N GLY A 308 3.01 -22.94 19.89
CA GLY A 308 3.78 -22.05 20.75
C GLY A 308 5.30 -22.28 20.59
N ALA A 309 5.74 -23.54 20.58
CA ALA A 309 7.13 -23.91 20.34
C ALA A 309 7.66 -23.40 18.99
N TYR A 310 6.86 -23.56 17.91
CA TYR A 310 7.23 -23.02 16.60
C TYR A 310 7.37 -21.50 16.63
N ARG A 311 6.44 -20.75 17.26
CA ARG A 311 6.53 -19.28 17.37
C ARG A 311 7.79 -18.84 18.11
N GLN A 312 8.12 -19.50 19.24
CA GLN A 312 9.34 -19.20 19.99
C GLN A 312 10.60 -19.48 19.17
N TRP A 313 10.68 -20.63 18.52
CA TRP A 313 11.77 -20.94 17.60
C TRP A 313 11.90 -19.90 16.49
N ARG A 314 10.80 -19.53 15.86
CA ARG A 314 10.80 -18.59 14.74
C ARG A 314 11.26 -17.19 15.13
N GLN A 315 10.95 -16.74 16.35
CA GLN A 315 11.43 -15.46 16.89
C GLN A 315 12.93 -15.48 17.18
N ALA A 316 13.47 -16.63 17.59
CA ALA A 316 14.89 -16.79 17.89
C ALA A 316 15.77 -16.90 16.64
N VAL A 317 15.22 -17.34 15.51
CA VAL A 317 15.97 -17.51 14.25
C VAL A 317 16.03 -16.21 13.49
N GLN A 318 17.23 -15.64 13.36
CA GLN A 318 17.48 -14.52 12.46
C GLN A 318 17.53 -15.07 11.01
N VAL A 319 16.52 -14.77 10.22
CA VAL A 319 16.54 -15.07 8.79
C VAL A 319 17.19 -13.89 8.08
N PRO A 320 18.26 -14.12 7.28
CA PRO A 320 18.85 -13.06 6.49
C PRO A 320 17.80 -12.41 5.58
N ALA A 321 17.73 -11.09 5.61
CA ALA A 321 16.91 -10.34 4.67
C ALA A 321 17.49 -10.52 3.26
N ASP A 322 16.64 -10.80 2.28
CA ASP A 322 17.04 -10.80 0.87
C ASP A 322 17.20 -9.35 0.39
N ASP A 323 18.42 -8.85 0.37
CA ASP A 323 18.77 -7.48 -0.01
C ASP A 323 18.91 -7.32 -1.55
N SER A 324 18.44 -8.27 -2.34
CA SER A 324 18.61 -8.36 -3.77
C SER A 324 17.70 -7.41 -4.57
N GLY A 325 17.73 -6.12 -4.25
CA GLY A 325 17.10 -5.07 -5.07
C GLY A 325 18.03 -4.56 -6.17
N ASN A 326 18.03 -5.16 -7.36
CA ASN A 326 18.81 -4.66 -8.49
C ASN A 326 18.09 -3.52 -9.20
N ARG A 327 18.64 -2.30 -9.13
CA ARG A 327 18.13 -1.09 -9.82
C ARG A 327 18.21 -1.17 -11.37
N GLN A 328 18.69 -2.26 -11.92
CA GLN A 328 18.90 -2.42 -13.36
C GLN A 328 17.60 -2.36 -14.19
N TYR A 329 16.43 -2.54 -13.56
CA TYR A 329 15.12 -2.60 -14.23
C TYR A 329 14.16 -1.48 -13.76
N ARG A 330 14.64 -0.23 -13.67
CA ARG A 330 13.85 0.91 -13.22
C ARG A 330 12.53 1.10 -14.00
N TYR A 331 12.50 0.72 -15.27
CA TYR A 331 11.27 0.77 -16.08
C TYR A 331 10.16 -0.15 -15.57
N ARG A 332 10.48 -1.18 -14.76
CA ARG A 332 9.48 -2.08 -14.14
C ARG A 332 8.97 -1.60 -12.79
N GLU A 333 9.56 -0.54 -12.25
CA GLU A 333 9.18 0.01 -10.94
C GLU A 333 7.71 0.43 -10.87
N PRO A 334 7.11 1.10 -11.89
CA PRO A 334 5.68 1.40 -11.89
C PRO A 334 4.79 0.17 -11.78
N ARG A 335 5.12 -0.92 -12.45
CA ARG A 335 4.41 -2.19 -12.32
C ARG A 335 4.48 -2.74 -10.90
N HIS A 336 5.66 -2.65 -10.27
CA HIS A 336 5.85 -3.07 -8.89
C HIS A 336 4.97 -2.24 -7.93
N ILE A 337 4.95 -0.92 -8.09
CA ILE A 337 4.22 -0.01 -7.22
C ILE A 337 2.71 -0.06 -7.51
N PHE A 338 2.31 0.21 -8.73
CA PHE A 338 0.92 0.48 -9.11
C PHE A 338 0.14 -0.75 -9.60
N GLY A 339 0.80 -1.88 -9.90
CA GLY A 339 0.19 -3.05 -10.51
C GLY A 339 0.02 -2.96 -12.03
N ASP A 340 -0.34 -4.10 -12.61
CA ASP A 340 -0.53 -4.21 -14.04
C ASP A 340 -1.74 -3.39 -14.52
N ARG A 341 -2.81 -3.37 -13.74
CA ARG A 341 -4.05 -2.70 -14.13
C ARG A 341 -3.88 -1.19 -14.29
N TYR A 342 -3.34 -0.54 -13.27
CA TYR A 342 -3.08 0.90 -13.31
C TYR A 342 -2.13 1.27 -14.45
N VAL A 343 -1.01 0.55 -14.59
CA VAL A 343 -0.01 0.82 -15.63
C VAL A 343 -0.61 0.67 -17.02
N ARG A 344 -1.36 -0.41 -17.30
CA ARG A 344 -2.04 -0.61 -18.59
C ARG A 344 -3.04 0.51 -18.90
N THR A 345 -3.78 1.01 -17.90
CA THR A 345 -4.70 2.13 -18.08
C THR A 345 -3.96 3.41 -18.49
N VAL A 346 -2.84 3.73 -17.84
CA VAL A 346 -2.01 4.89 -18.21
C VAL A 346 -1.43 4.75 -19.63
N LEU A 347 -0.89 3.58 -19.95
CA LEU A 347 -0.31 3.32 -21.29
C LEU A 347 -1.39 3.32 -22.37
N GLY A 348 -2.54 2.73 -22.13
CA GLY A 348 -3.68 2.75 -23.07
C GLY A 348 -4.20 4.17 -23.31
N SER A 349 -4.28 5.01 -22.27
CA SER A 349 -4.64 6.43 -22.43
C SER A 349 -3.59 7.23 -23.22
N LEU A 350 -2.31 6.89 -23.07
CA LEU A 350 -1.24 7.47 -23.87
C LEU A 350 -1.34 7.05 -25.33
N GLU A 351 -1.55 5.77 -25.61
CA GLU A 351 -1.72 5.22 -26.95
C GLU A 351 -2.95 5.81 -27.65
N ALA A 352 -4.05 5.96 -26.92
CA ALA A 352 -5.27 6.61 -27.41
C ALA A 352 -5.14 8.14 -27.58
N GLY A 353 -3.97 8.74 -27.26
CA GLY A 353 -3.74 10.18 -27.37
C GLY A 353 -4.54 11.03 -26.38
N LYS A 354 -5.13 10.42 -25.35
CA LYS A 354 -5.89 11.12 -24.30
C LYS A 354 -5.00 11.87 -23.32
N ILE A 355 -3.78 11.39 -23.12
CA ILE A 355 -2.77 12.04 -22.29
C ILE A 355 -1.45 12.21 -23.06
N THR A 356 -0.65 13.19 -22.66
CA THR A 356 0.70 13.40 -23.20
C THR A 356 1.72 12.49 -22.53
N LEU A 357 2.87 12.29 -23.20
CA LEU A 357 4.01 11.56 -22.66
C LEU A 357 4.47 12.10 -21.29
N ALA A 358 4.43 13.43 -21.12
CA ALA A 358 4.76 14.08 -19.86
C ALA A 358 3.76 13.73 -18.73
N ARG A 359 2.47 13.69 -19.04
CA ARG A 359 1.44 13.25 -18.07
C ARG A 359 1.59 11.77 -17.73
N ALA A 360 1.81 10.90 -18.70
CA ALA A 360 2.08 9.49 -18.47
C ALA A 360 3.29 9.28 -17.56
N SER A 361 4.39 10.00 -17.81
CA SER A 361 5.56 10.02 -16.93
C SER A 361 5.19 10.42 -15.50
N THR A 362 4.43 11.50 -15.32
CA THR A 362 4.00 11.97 -13.99
C THR A 362 3.14 10.94 -13.26
N TYR A 363 2.19 10.32 -13.95
CA TYR A 363 1.29 9.30 -13.37
C TYR A 363 2.02 8.00 -13.01
N LEU A 364 3.16 7.74 -13.61
CA LEU A 364 4.04 6.60 -13.33
C LEU A 364 5.25 7.00 -12.44
N ASP A 365 5.02 7.86 -11.45
CA ASP A 365 6.00 8.35 -10.47
C ASP A 365 7.19 9.10 -11.11
N SER A 366 6.90 9.98 -12.07
CA SER A 366 7.91 10.75 -12.80
C SER A 366 8.96 9.87 -13.47
N LEU A 367 8.51 8.75 -14.05
CA LEU A 367 9.35 7.82 -14.79
C LEU A 367 10.02 8.54 -15.97
N LYS A 368 11.34 8.40 -16.11
CA LYS A 368 12.06 9.02 -17.23
C LYS A 368 11.49 8.54 -18.56
N ILE A 369 11.43 9.44 -19.55
CA ILE A 369 10.86 9.12 -20.88
C ILE A 369 11.51 7.89 -21.53
N ARG A 370 12.83 7.71 -21.35
CA ARG A 370 13.53 6.51 -21.83
C ARG A 370 12.98 5.24 -21.19
N ASP A 371 12.78 5.26 -19.87
CA ASP A 371 12.29 4.11 -19.12
C ASP A 371 10.81 3.86 -19.42
N LEU A 372 10.02 4.93 -19.67
CA LEU A 372 8.63 4.83 -20.11
C LEU A 372 8.54 4.10 -21.46
N ARG A 373 9.42 4.41 -22.44
CA ARG A 373 9.46 3.69 -23.71
C ARG A 373 9.83 2.20 -23.55
N GLN A 374 10.71 1.88 -22.62
CA GLN A 374 11.02 0.48 -22.28
C GLN A 374 9.83 -0.23 -21.64
N LEU A 375 9.05 0.48 -20.81
CA LEU A 375 7.84 -0.05 -20.21
C LEU A 375 6.76 -0.32 -21.27
N GLU A 376 6.55 0.60 -22.22
CA GLU A 376 5.64 0.38 -23.37
C GLU A 376 6.05 -0.88 -24.16
N GLN A 377 7.32 -1.04 -24.50
CA GLN A 377 7.83 -2.23 -25.20
C GLN A 377 7.62 -3.52 -24.39
N PHE A 378 7.83 -3.46 -23.08
CA PHE A 378 7.58 -4.59 -22.18
C PHE A 378 6.12 -5.04 -22.22
N TYR A 379 5.16 -4.09 -22.21
CA TYR A 379 3.74 -4.41 -22.27
C TYR A 379 3.25 -4.78 -23.66
N ALA A 380 3.87 -4.30 -24.73
CA ALA A 380 3.56 -4.68 -26.11
C ALA A 380 4.01 -6.11 -26.46
N GLY A 381 5.01 -6.64 -25.76
CA GLY A 381 5.51 -8.02 -25.95
C GLY A 381 4.85 -9.07 -25.05
N HIS A 382 3.89 -8.67 -24.24
CA HIS A 382 3.15 -9.51 -23.30
C HIS A 382 1.66 -9.28 -23.48
#